data_a74daea8dbf081a749ffd5a8572efeaf
#
_entry.id   a74daea8dbf081a749ffd5a8572efeaf
#
_cell.length_a   1.000
_cell.length_b   1.000
_cell.length_c   1.000
_cell.angle_alpha   90.00
_cell.angle_beta   90.00
_cell.angle_gamma   90.00
#
_symmetry.space_group_name_H-M   'P 1'
#
loop_
_entity.id
_entity.type
_entity.pdbx_description
1 polymer ?
#
loop_
_entity_poly.entity_id
_entity_poly.type
_entity_poly.pdbx_seq_one_letter_code
_entity_poly.pdbx_strand_id
1 'polypeptide(L)'
;MLHTQARVEAFALACPRCRGALDSGADTEHVWCPACQAHYERSEGVWRFLPPDRAAVYQRFEREYLTVRRAEGWGSDDPAYFRALPFVDHHGPFTEVWRIRAASFRTLLSTIPDGRRLRILDLGAGNGWLSYQLARRGHTVAAIDVQVDERDGLGAGKHYDAQFTPMQAEFDHLPLASAQADLAIFNGSLHYSTDCAATLREVLRMLEPRGKIAILDSPMYPSASSGMQMVHEREARFLRTYGFASDTLPSEHFLTEQRLADLGNTLNIAWRVGEPFRGWRRAL
;
A
#
# COMPACT_ATOMS: atom_id res chain seq x y z
N MET A 1 31.94 -13.25 -13.71
CA MET A 1 31.19 -12.01 -14.01
C MET A 1 30.85 -11.38 -12.68
N LEU A 2 31.15 -10.10 -12.50
CA LEU A 2 30.72 -9.38 -11.30
C LEU A 2 29.19 -9.21 -11.39
N HIS A 3 28.46 -9.93 -10.53
CA HIS A 3 27.02 -9.76 -10.39
C HIS A 3 26.77 -8.41 -9.74
N THR A 4 26.06 -7.52 -10.43
CA THR A 4 25.68 -6.22 -9.87
C THR A 4 24.28 -6.36 -9.31
N GLN A 5 24.14 -6.14 -8.00
CA GLN A 5 22.82 -6.14 -7.35
C GLN A 5 21.91 -5.13 -8.04
N ALA A 6 20.75 -5.59 -8.51
CA ALA A 6 19.76 -4.73 -9.14
C ALA A 6 19.25 -3.67 -8.18
N ARG A 7 19.10 -2.46 -8.67
CA ARG A 7 18.59 -1.31 -7.92
C ARG A 7 17.54 -0.57 -8.75
N VAL A 8 16.56 -0.01 -8.06
CA VAL A 8 15.61 0.91 -8.67
C VAL A 8 15.65 2.19 -7.85
N GLU A 9 16.09 3.27 -8.43
CA GLU A 9 16.40 4.53 -7.76
C GLU A 9 17.33 4.30 -6.54
N ALA A 10 16.87 4.62 -5.33
CA ALA A 10 17.63 4.45 -4.09
C ALA A 10 17.44 3.06 -3.43
N PHE A 11 16.57 2.20 -3.98
CA PHE A 11 16.27 0.90 -3.38
C PHE A 11 17.06 -0.23 -4.04
N ALA A 12 17.75 -1.05 -3.24
CA ALA A 12 18.33 -2.30 -3.70
C ALA A 12 17.24 -3.38 -3.71
N LEU A 13 17.12 -4.09 -4.83
CA LEU A 13 16.10 -5.12 -4.99
C LEU A 13 16.52 -6.44 -4.33
N ALA A 14 15.54 -7.17 -3.82
CA ALA A 14 15.72 -8.52 -3.31
C ALA A 14 14.55 -9.41 -3.78
N CYS A 15 14.82 -10.69 -3.91
CA CYS A 15 13.83 -11.67 -4.34
C CYS A 15 12.72 -11.81 -3.27
N PRO A 16 11.45 -11.59 -3.59
CA PRO A 16 10.35 -11.76 -2.64
C PRO A 16 10.19 -13.21 -2.15
N ARG A 17 10.71 -14.21 -2.90
CA ARG A 17 10.64 -15.63 -2.50
C ARG A 17 11.70 -16.03 -1.49
N CYS A 18 12.97 -15.66 -1.73
CA CYS A 18 14.11 -16.13 -0.93
C CYS A 18 14.92 -15.02 -0.25
N ARG A 19 14.57 -13.75 -0.49
CA ARG A 19 15.26 -12.54 0.01
C ARG A 19 16.71 -12.40 -0.48
N GLY A 20 17.17 -13.25 -1.39
CA GLY A 20 18.47 -13.10 -2.05
C GLY A 20 18.51 -11.85 -2.93
N ALA A 21 19.70 -11.31 -3.16
CA ALA A 21 19.89 -10.20 -4.07
C ALA A 21 19.37 -10.56 -5.47
N LEU A 22 18.73 -9.61 -6.12
CA LEU A 22 18.38 -9.72 -7.53
C LEU A 22 19.50 -9.15 -8.38
N ASP A 23 19.80 -9.81 -9.49
CA ASP A 23 20.73 -9.35 -10.49
C ASP A 23 19.99 -8.67 -11.64
N SER A 24 20.63 -7.70 -12.28
CA SER A 24 20.17 -7.08 -13.51
C SER A 24 21.20 -7.28 -14.61
N GLY A 25 20.74 -7.45 -15.85
CA GLY A 25 21.57 -7.43 -17.04
C GLY A 25 21.82 -6.01 -17.54
N ALA A 26 22.19 -5.91 -18.82
CA ALA A 26 22.22 -4.64 -19.52
C ALA A 26 20.82 -4.02 -19.72
N ASP A 27 19.78 -4.83 -19.68
CA ASP A 27 18.38 -4.43 -19.72
C ASP A 27 17.93 -4.04 -18.32
N THR A 28 17.47 -2.81 -18.17
CA THR A 28 17.00 -2.26 -16.89
C THR A 28 15.54 -2.64 -16.54
N GLU A 29 14.85 -3.31 -17.45
CA GLU A 29 13.42 -3.70 -17.27
C GLU A 29 13.28 -5.17 -16.80
N HIS A 30 14.39 -5.93 -16.68
CA HIS A 30 14.38 -7.32 -16.24
C HIS A 30 15.38 -7.54 -15.11
N VAL A 31 14.94 -8.30 -14.08
CA VAL A 31 15.79 -8.75 -12.98
C VAL A 31 15.54 -10.22 -12.71
N TRP A 32 16.52 -10.92 -12.18
CA TRP A 32 16.37 -12.33 -11.81
C TRP A 32 17.07 -12.65 -10.49
N CYS A 33 16.61 -13.71 -9.87
CA CYS A 33 17.21 -14.24 -8.66
C CYS A 33 18.17 -15.40 -9.01
N PRO A 34 19.49 -15.27 -8.79
CA PRO A 34 20.41 -16.38 -9.05
C PRO A 34 20.16 -17.60 -8.16
N ALA A 35 19.62 -17.40 -6.95
CA ALA A 35 19.42 -18.47 -5.97
C ALA A 35 18.21 -19.35 -6.28
N CYS A 36 17.07 -18.77 -6.64
CA CYS A 36 15.83 -19.52 -6.91
C CYS A 36 15.35 -19.46 -8.37
N GLN A 37 16.14 -18.89 -9.26
CA GLN A 37 15.89 -18.78 -10.70
C GLN A 37 14.57 -18.06 -11.05
N ALA A 38 14.02 -17.26 -10.13
CA ALA A 38 12.84 -16.47 -10.40
C ALA A 38 13.20 -15.25 -11.25
N HIS A 39 12.34 -14.92 -12.22
CA HIS A 39 12.48 -13.77 -13.10
C HIS A 39 11.34 -12.79 -12.85
N TYR A 40 11.66 -11.51 -12.90
CA TYR A 40 10.73 -10.41 -12.70
C TYR A 40 10.98 -9.33 -13.76
N GLU A 41 9.93 -8.65 -14.18
CA GLU A 41 10.00 -7.66 -15.23
C GLU A 41 9.27 -6.37 -14.82
N ARG A 42 9.60 -5.30 -15.51
CA ARG A 42 8.85 -4.06 -15.47
C ARG A 42 7.97 -3.98 -16.71
N SER A 43 6.67 -3.95 -16.50
CA SER A 43 5.67 -3.87 -17.57
C SER A 43 4.75 -2.69 -17.32
N GLU A 44 4.53 -1.87 -18.36
CA GLU A 44 3.70 -0.66 -18.28
C GLU A 44 4.11 0.29 -17.14
N GLY A 45 5.42 0.39 -16.90
CA GLY A 45 5.99 1.23 -15.85
C GLY A 45 5.92 0.66 -14.43
N VAL A 46 5.32 -0.52 -14.23
CA VAL A 46 5.15 -1.18 -12.93
C VAL A 46 6.02 -2.43 -12.85
N TRP A 47 6.85 -2.55 -11.82
CA TRP A 47 7.59 -3.76 -11.52
C TRP A 47 6.64 -4.89 -11.09
N ARG A 48 6.73 -6.05 -11.71
CA ARG A 48 5.88 -7.22 -11.47
C ARG A 48 6.61 -8.23 -10.58
N PHE A 49 6.52 -8.06 -9.25
CA PHE A 49 7.17 -8.96 -8.29
C PHE A 49 6.23 -10.03 -7.72
N LEU A 50 4.97 -10.03 -8.11
CA LEU A 50 4.02 -11.05 -7.69
C LEU A 50 4.23 -12.33 -8.53
N PRO A 51 4.69 -13.46 -7.92
CA PRO A 51 4.89 -14.69 -8.67
C PRO A 51 3.57 -15.24 -9.24
N PRO A 52 3.58 -15.99 -10.37
CA PRO A 52 2.36 -16.46 -11.03
C PRO A 52 1.43 -17.29 -10.13
N ASP A 53 2.00 -18.10 -9.24
CA ASP A 53 1.25 -18.89 -8.26
C ASP A 53 0.54 -18.00 -7.23
N ARG A 54 1.17 -16.89 -6.84
CA ARG A 54 0.56 -15.90 -5.94
C ARG A 54 -0.42 -15.00 -6.68
N ALA A 55 -0.13 -14.59 -7.91
CA ALA A 55 -1.07 -13.84 -8.75
C ALA A 55 -2.42 -14.56 -8.90
N ALA A 56 -2.41 -15.89 -9.05
CA ALA A 56 -3.63 -16.69 -9.13
C ALA A 56 -4.51 -16.58 -7.86
N VAL A 57 -3.90 -16.44 -6.68
CA VAL A 57 -4.63 -16.26 -5.40
C VAL A 57 -5.37 -14.92 -5.39
N TYR A 58 -4.74 -13.86 -5.91
CA TYR A 58 -5.33 -12.51 -5.92
C TYR A 58 -6.34 -12.29 -7.06
N GLN A 59 -6.31 -13.11 -8.11
CA GLN A 59 -7.11 -12.89 -9.32
C GLN A 59 -8.62 -12.73 -9.06
N ARG A 60 -9.18 -13.51 -8.12
CA ARG A 60 -10.60 -13.37 -7.76
C ARG A 60 -10.84 -12.11 -6.95
N PHE A 61 -9.98 -11.83 -5.97
CA PHE A 61 -10.05 -10.62 -5.15
C PHE A 61 -9.99 -9.36 -6.03
N GLU A 62 -9.04 -9.29 -6.96
CA GLU A 62 -8.89 -8.16 -7.88
C GLU A 62 -10.15 -7.92 -8.71
N ARG A 63 -10.73 -8.99 -9.27
CA ARG A 63 -11.98 -8.87 -10.05
C ARG A 63 -13.14 -8.35 -9.21
N GLU A 64 -13.34 -8.91 -8.02
CA GLU A 64 -14.41 -8.49 -7.11
C GLU A 64 -14.19 -7.04 -6.65
N TYR A 65 -12.97 -6.70 -6.24
CA TYR A 65 -12.58 -5.36 -5.82
C TYR A 65 -12.85 -4.33 -6.92
N LEU A 66 -12.36 -4.56 -8.14
CA LEU A 66 -12.57 -3.65 -9.26
C LEU A 66 -14.06 -3.55 -9.66
N THR A 67 -14.83 -4.62 -9.54
CA THR A 67 -16.27 -4.58 -9.80
C THR A 67 -16.97 -3.60 -8.86
N VAL A 68 -16.67 -3.68 -7.56
CA VAL A 68 -17.21 -2.76 -6.55
C VAL A 68 -16.73 -1.33 -6.82
N ARG A 69 -15.43 -1.14 -7.00
CA ARG A 69 -14.83 0.18 -7.20
C ARG A 69 -15.39 0.90 -8.42
N ARG A 70 -15.55 0.21 -9.54
CA ARG A 70 -16.13 0.76 -10.75
C ARG A 70 -17.61 1.09 -10.60
N ALA A 71 -18.38 0.22 -9.94
CA ALA A 71 -19.78 0.44 -9.66
C ALA A 71 -20.02 1.64 -8.74
N GLU A 72 -19.11 1.88 -7.79
CA GLU A 72 -19.12 3.05 -6.90
C GLU A 72 -18.59 4.32 -7.59
N GLY A 73 -17.98 4.23 -8.78
CA GLY A 73 -17.46 5.37 -9.52
C GLY A 73 -16.01 5.78 -9.16
N TRP A 74 -15.24 4.88 -8.58
CA TRP A 74 -13.82 5.10 -8.34
C TRP A 74 -12.99 5.01 -9.62
N GLY A 75 -11.85 5.71 -9.59
CA GLY A 75 -10.91 5.74 -10.70
C GLY A 75 -11.24 6.79 -11.75
N SER A 76 -10.26 7.14 -12.55
CA SER A 76 -10.38 8.16 -13.61
C SER A 76 -9.41 7.85 -14.74
N ASP A 77 -9.65 8.46 -15.90
CA ASP A 77 -8.68 8.54 -17.01
C ASP A 77 -8.11 9.97 -17.14
N ASP A 78 -8.54 10.90 -16.27
CA ASP A 78 -8.11 12.29 -16.30
C ASP A 78 -6.86 12.52 -15.41
N PRO A 79 -5.70 12.89 -15.99
CA PRO A 79 -4.51 13.23 -15.21
C PRO A 79 -4.72 14.37 -14.21
N ALA A 80 -5.64 15.31 -14.50
CA ALA A 80 -5.91 16.43 -13.58
C ALA A 80 -6.57 15.94 -12.29
N TYR A 81 -7.47 14.94 -12.40
CA TYR A 81 -8.05 14.28 -11.24
C TYR A 81 -6.98 13.73 -10.30
N PHE A 82 -6.09 12.89 -10.82
CA PHE A 82 -5.06 12.25 -10.00
C PHE A 82 -4.12 13.25 -9.33
N ARG A 83 -3.66 14.28 -10.07
CA ARG A 83 -2.74 15.30 -9.55
C ARG A 83 -3.36 16.20 -8.49
N ALA A 84 -4.69 16.35 -8.49
CA ALA A 84 -5.41 17.15 -7.51
C ALA A 84 -5.63 16.41 -6.17
N LEU A 85 -5.55 15.07 -6.16
CA LEU A 85 -5.75 14.27 -4.95
C LEU A 85 -4.66 14.55 -3.91
N PRO A 86 -4.98 14.57 -2.62
CA PRO A 86 -6.29 14.35 -2.00
C PRO A 86 -7.07 15.66 -1.78
N PHE A 87 -6.64 16.79 -2.36
CA PHE A 87 -7.12 18.13 -1.99
C PHE A 87 -8.38 18.55 -2.74
N VAL A 88 -8.60 18.01 -3.95
CA VAL A 88 -9.77 18.29 -4.79
C VAL A 88 -10.27 16.99 -5.37
N ASP A 89 -11.56 16.72 -5.21
CA ASP A 89 -12.25 15.62 -5.89
C ASP A 89 -13.08 16.21 -7.04
N HIS A 90 -12.57 16.07 -8.25
CA HIS A 90 -13.22 16.58 -9.45
C HIS A 90 -14.50 15.82 -9.83
N HIS A 91 -14.72 14.63 -9.27
CA HIS A 91 -15.83 13.76 -9.63
C HIS A 91 -16.94 13.67 -8.57
N GLY A 92 -16.82 14.37 -7.48
CA GLY A 92 -17.90 14.69 -6.54
C GLY A 92 -18.37 13.65 -5.54
N PRO A 93 -18.51 12.33 -5.83
CA PRO A 93 -19.15 11.41 -4.89
C PRO A 93 -18.29 11.09 -3.64
N PHE A 94 -16.98 11.32 -3.72
CA PHE A 94 -16.03 10.96 -2.65
C PHE A 94 -15.43 12.17 -1.95
N THR A 95 -15.99 13.36 -2.08
CA THR A 95 -15.47 14.59 -1.48
C THR A 95 -15.18 14.44 0.02
N GLU A 96 -16.06 13.77 0.78
CA GLU A 96 -15.84 13.58 2.22
C GLU A 96 -14.66 12.62 2.49
N VAL A 97 -14.54 11.54 1.75
CA VAL A 97 -13.40 10.59 1.85
C VAL A 97 -12.08 11.31 1.56
N TRP A 98 -12.04 12.10 0.50
CA TRP A 98 -10.84 12.86 0.14
C TRP A 98 -10.52 13.96 1.14
N ARG A 99 -11.53 14.59 1.75
CA ARG A 99 -11.34 15.55 2.85
C ARG A 99 -10.67 14.90 4.06
N ILE A 100 -11.09 13.69 4.43
CA ILE A 100 -10.48 12.91 5.51
C ILE A 100 -9.02 12.57 5.15
N ARG A 101 -8.77 12.02 3.97
CA ARG A 101 -7.43 11.68 3.47
C ARG A 101 -6.50 12.89 3.42
N ALA A 102 -7.01 14.05 3.02
CA ALA A 102 -6.25 15.29 3.03
C ALA A 102 -5.86 15.74 4.46
N ALA A 103 -6.75 15.54 5.43
CA ALA A 103 -6.45 15.84 6.84
C ALA A 103 -5.41 14.86 7.40
N SER A 104 -5.56 13.57 7.16
CA SER A 104 -4.58 12.54 7.55
C SER A 104 -3.22 12.79 6.93
N PHE A 105 -3.18 13.18 5.65
CA PHE A 105 -1.94 13.52 4.97
C PHE A 105 -1.25 14.75 5.59
N ARG A 106 -1.98 15.80 5.95
CA ARG A 106 -1.38 16.96 6.66
C ARG A 106 -0.81 16.55 8.02
N THR A 107 -1.52 15.68 8.75
CA THR A 107 -1.02 15.11 10.02
C THR A 107 0.25 14.31 9.80
N LEU A 108 0.29 13.46 8.76
CA LEU A 108 1.51 12.74 8.40
C LEU A 108 2.67 13.70 8.14
N LEU A 109 2.46 14.72 7.32
CA LEU A 109 3.49 15.68 6.98
C LEU A 109 4.06 16.40 8.22
N SER A 110 3.25 16.69 9.21
CA SER A 110 3.73 17.31 10.47
C SER A 110 4.66 16.41 11.29
N THR A 111 4.70 15.10 10.97
CA THR A 111 5.62 14.14 11.62
C THR A 111 6.95 13.97 10.88
N ILE A 112 7.03 14.46 9.65
CA ILE A 112 8.24 14.41 8.82
C ILE A 112 9.07 15.68 9.10
N PRO A 113 10.34 15.55 9.50
CA PRO A 113 11.19 16.71 9.75
C PRO A 113 11.40 17.56 8.48
N ASP A 114 11.33 18.88 8.61
CA ASP A 114 11.56 19.80 7.51
C ASP A 114 12.94 19.62 6.88
N GLY A 115 13.00 19.74 5.56
CA GLY A 115 14.24 19.66 4.78
C GLY A 115 14.86 18.25 4.68
N ARG A 116 14.30 17.25 5.35
CA ARG A 116 14.81 15.88 5.27
C ARG A 116 14.17 15.12 4.10
N ARG A 117 15.01 14.59 3.21
CA ARG A 117 14.58 13.64 2.19
C ARG A 117 14.56 12.24 2.78
N LEU A 118 13.43 11.57 2.69
CA LEU A 118 13.22 10.22 3.23
C LEU A 118 13.08 9.21 2.09
N ARG A 119 13.47 7.96 2.37
CA ARG A 119 13.08 6.78 1.60
C ARG A 119 11.81 6.22 2.22
N ILE A 120 10.73 6.19 1.46
CA ILE A 120 9.39 5.90 1.94
C ILE A 120 8.82 4.68 1.22
N LEU A 121 8.18 3.79 1.97
CA LEU A 121 7.35 2.72 1.44
C LEU A 121 5.88 3.12 1.62
N ASP A 122 5.13 3.20 0.53
CA ASP A 122 3.68 3.39 0.52
C ASP A 122 3.04 2.04 0.25
N LEU A 123 2.51 1.41 1.29
CA LEU A 123 2.04 0.02 1.30
C LEU A 123 0.51 -0.02 1.13
N GLY A 124 0.05 -0.58 0.03
CA GLY A 124 -1.33 -0.47 -0.45
C GLY A 124 -1.57 0.89 -1.08
N ALA A 125 -0.67 1.25 -2.01
CA ALA A 125 -0.61 2.57 -2.62
C ALA A 125 -1.84 2.90 -3.50
N GLY A 126 -2.57 1.86 -3.96
CA GLY A 126 -3.71 2.02 -4.87
C GLY A 126 -3.31 2.80 -6.12
N ASN A 127 -3.99 3.89 -6.40
CA ASN A 127 -3.69 4.75 -7.54
C ASN A 127 -2.44 5.65 -7.37
N GLY A 128 -1.71 5.55 -6.25
CA GLY A 128 -0.43 6.23 -6.02
C GLY A 128 -0.52 7.71 -5.64
N TRP A 129 -1.70 8.24 -5.28
CA TRP A 129 -1.84 9.66 -4.93
C TRP A 129 -0.92 10.09 -3.78
N LEU A 130 -0.77 9.24 -2.74
CA LEU A 130 0.09 9.52 -1.59
C LEU A 130 1.56 9.49 -1.99
N SER A 131 1.97 8.46 -2.73
CA SER A 131 3.32 8.35 -3.31
C SER A 131 3.68 9.58 -4.14
N TYR A 132 2.78 10.03 -5.00
CA TYR A 132 2.94 11.24 -5.80
C TYR A 132 3.14 12.49 -4.94
N GLN A 133 2.29 12.71 -3.94
CA GLN A 133 2.37 13.87 -3.07
C GLN A 133 3.67 13.91 -2.25
N LEU A 134 4.19 12.75 -1.87
CA LEU A 134 5.47 12.62 -1.17
C LEU A 134 6.66 12.82 -2.13
N ALA A 135 6.60 12.24 -3.33
CA ALA A 135 7.64 12.41 -4.36
C ALA A 135 7.80 13.88 -4.77
N ARG A 136 6.69 14.62 -4.96
CA ARG A 136 6.72 16.08 -5.22
C ARG A 136 7.41 16.89 -4.11
N ARG A 137 7.52 16.35 -2.93
CA ARG A 137 8.24 16.98 -1.78
C ARG A 137 9.70 16.55 -1.70
N GLY A 138 10.16 15.80 -2.69
CA GLY A 138 11.56 15.38 -2.82
C GLY A 138 11.91 14.11 -2.04
N HIS A 139 10.92 13.35 -1.57
CA HIS A 139 11.14 12.03 -1.00
C HIS A 139 11.32 10.99 -2.12
N THR A 140 12.09 9.93 -1.85
CA THR A 140 12.16 8.75 -2.71
C THR A 140 11.11 7.75 -2.26
N VAL A 141 10.18 7.36 -3.13
CA VAL A 141 9.02 6.56 -2.75
C VAL A 141 8.93 5.28 -3.55
N ALA A 142 8.80 4.14 -2.89
CA ALA A 142 8.35 2.89 -3.48
C ALA A 142 6.85 2.71 -3.16
N ALA A 143 6.03 2.65 -4.21
CA ALA A 143 4.59 2.45 -4.14
C ALA A 143 4.29 0.96 -4.34
N ILE A 144 3.78 0.29 -3.32
CA ILE A 144 3.58 -1.16 -3.33
C ILE A 144 2.09 -1.47 -3.23
N ASP A 145 1.60 -2.28 -4.17
CA ASP A 145 0.23 -2.78 -4.18
C ASP A 145 0.16 -4.10 -4.97
N VAL A 146 -0.86 -4.89 -4.76
CA VAL A 146 -1.16 -6.03 -5.64
C VAL A 146 -1.95 -5.59 -6.86
N GLN A 147 -2.71 -4.49 -6.75
CA GLN A 147 -3.58 -3.97 -7.79
C GLN A 147 -2.82 -3.09 -8.79
N VAL A 148 -2.94 -3.44 -10.07
CA VAL A 148 -2.22 -2.76 -11.16
C VAL A 148 -3.12 -2.09 -12.20
N ASP A 149 -4.41 -1.99 -11.90
CA ASP A 149 -5.39 -1.31 -12.77
C ASP A 149 -4.94 0.11 -13.13
N GLU A 150 -5.18 0.52 -14.37
CA GLU A 150 -4.72 1.82 -14.88
C GLU A 150 -5.51 3.01 -14.35
N ARG A 151 -6.69 2.77 -13.78
CA ARG A 151 -7.61 3.82 -13.31
C ARG A 151 -7.67 3.91 -11.78
N ASP A 152 -7.39 2.82 -11.05
CA ASP A 152 -7.53 2.77 -9.59
C ASP A 152 -6.44 1.94 -8.90
N GLY A 153 -5.42 1.50 -9.63
CA GLY A 153 -4.26 0.78 -9.15
C GLY A 153 -2.95 1.46 -9.53
N LEU A 154 -1.83 0.74 -9.39
CA LEU A 154 -0.48 1.25 -9.68
C LEU A 154 -0.30 1.75 -11.12
N GLY A 155 -1.08 1.23 -12.08
CA GLY A 155 -1.06 1.69 -13.47
C GLY A 155 -1.51 3.15 -13.64
N ALA A 156 -2.22 3.73 -12.67
CA ALA A 156 -2.51 5.15 -12.63
C ALA A 156 -1.26 6.03 -12.47
N GLY A 157 -0.12 5.43 -12.12
CA GLY A 157 1.18 6.10 -12.04
C GLY A 157 1.57 6.90 -13.27
N LYS A 158 1.10 6.48 -14.46
CA LYS A 158 1.31 7.19 -15.74
C LYS A 158 0.72 8.60 -15.80
N HIS A 159 -0.22 8.94 -14.93
CA HIS A 159 -0.88 10.25 -14.91
C HIS A 159 -0.15 11.31 -14.10
N TYR A 160 0.90 10.93 -13.38
CA TYR A 160 1.65 11.83 -12.50
C TYR A 160 2.89 12.41 -13.19
N ASP A 161 3.26 13.62 -12.81
CA ASP A 161 4.43 14.36 -13.30
C ASP A 161 5.62 14.33 -12.32
N ALA A 162 5.48 13.65 -11.18
CA ALA A 162 6.57 13.36 -10.25
C ALA A 162 6.77 11.85 -10.14
N GLN A 163 8.03 11.42 -10.14
CA GLN A 163 8.38 10.00 -10.20
C GLN A 163 8.36 9.36 -8.81
N PHE A 164 7.75 8.20 -8.74
CA PHE A 164 7.89 7.21 -7.66
C PHE A 164 8.03 5.83 -8.31
N THR A 165 8.41 4.82 -7.55
CA THR A 165 8.65 3.47 -8.10
C THR A 165 7.46 2.55 -7.79
N PRO A 166 6.57 2.27 -8.76
CA PRO A 166 5.47 1.34 -8.54
C PRO A 166 5.94 -0.11 -8.63
N MET A 167 5.55 -0.93 -7.64
CA MET A 167 5.92 -2.33 -7.51
C MET A 167 4.71 -3.17 -7.14
N GLN A 168 4.34 -4.12 -7.99
CA GLN A 168 3.32 -5.12 -7.66
C GLN A 168 3.93 -6.17 -6.74
N ALA A 169 3.51 -6.19 -5.47
CA ALA A 169 3.99 -7.16 -4.48
C ALA A 169 3.01 -7.30 -3.30
N GLU A 170 3.17 -8.39 -2.54
CA GLU A 170 2.46 -8.63 -1.28
C GLU A 170 3.16 -7.89 -0.13
N PHE A 171 2.40 -7.55 0.93
CA PHE A 171 2.93 -6.83 2.08
C PHE A 171 3.95 -7.61 2.91
N ASP A 172 3.86 -8.92 2.91
CA ASP A 172 4.73 -9.84 3.66
C ASP A 172 5.87 -10.43 2.82
N HIS A 173 5.96 -10.04 1.55
CA HIS A 173 6.98 -10.48 0.59
C HIS A 173 7.49 -9.31 -0.25
N LEU A 174 8.06 -8.30 0.41
CA LEU A 174 8.52 -7.08 -0.24
C LEU A 174 9.79 -7.33 -1.07
N PRO A 175 9.86 -6.82 -2.32
CA PRO A 175 10.95 -7.08 -3.26
C PRO A 175 12.18 -6.19 -3.02
N LEU A 176 12.47 -5.86 -1.78
CA LEU A 176 13.52 -4.93 -1.38
C LEU A 176 14.47 -5.57 -0.35
N ALA A 177 15.73 -5.19 -0.40
CA ALA A 177 16.72 -5.58 0.61
C ALA A 177 16.41 -4.93 1.96
N SER A 178 16.98 -5.48 3.05
CA SER A 178 16.73 -5.00 4.41
C SER A 178 17.28 -3.58 4.66
N ALA A 179 16.75 -2.88 5.66
CA ALA A 179 17.25 -1.62 6.19
C ALA A 179 17.41 -0.52 5.13
N GLN A 180 16.36 -0.23 4.38
CA GLN A 180 16.40 0.76 3.31
C GLN A 180 15.38 1.89 3.41
N ALA A 181 14.43 1.80 4.33
CA ALA A 181 13.36 2.78 4.44
C ALA A 181 13.42 3.55 5.76
N ASP A 182 13.17 4.84 5.68
CA ASP A 182 13.04 5.72 6.85
C ASP A 182 11.60 5.69 7.39
N LEU A 183 10.61 5.44 6.51
CA LEU A 183 9.20 5.48 6.84
C LEU A 183 8.43 4.48 5.97
N ALA A 184 7.58 3.68 6.60
CA ALA A 184 6.60 2.85 5.94
C ALA A 184 5.19 3.34 6.28
N ILE A 185 4.31 3.46 5.30
CA ILE A 185 2.99 4.02 5.44
C ILE A 185 1.95 3.02 4.96
N PHE A 186 0.94 2.78 5.78
CA PHE A 186 -0.30 2.11 5.41
C PHE A 186 -1.43 3.15 5.43
N ASN A 187 -1.90 3.55 4.26
CA ASN A 187 -3.00 4.51 4.17
C ASN A 187 -4.29 3.82 3.71
N GLY A 188 -5.13 3.47 4.66
CA GLY A 188 -6.36 2.70 4.39
C GLY A 188 -6.07 1.29 3.88
N SER A 189 -4.95 0.67 4.28
CA SER A 189 -4.47 -0.56 3.65
C SER A 189 -4.08 -1.69 4.61
N LEU A 190 -3.60 -1.43 5.83
CA LEU A 190 -3.15 -2.50 6.73
C LEU A 190 -4.24 -3.54 7.03
N HIS A 191 -5.49 -3.14 7.07
CA HIS A 191 -6.62 -4.04 7.31
C HIS A 191 -6.89 -5.06 6.18
N TYR A 192 -6.22 -4.91 5.01
CA TYR A 192 -6.20 -5.94 3.96
C TYR A 192 -5.12 -6.99 4.16
N SER A 193 -4.24 -6.82 5.15
CA SER A 193 -3.23 -7.83 5.46
C SER A 193 -3.88 -9.16 5.85
N THR A 194 -3.38 -10.26 5.31
CA THR A 194 -3.82 -11.62 5.65
C THR A 194 -3.23 -12.09 7.00
N ASP A 195 -2.07 -11.55 7.36
CA ASP A 195 -1.42 -11.71 8.67
C ASP A 195 -0.66 -10.41 9.01
N CYS A 196 -1.28 -9.57 9.85
CA CYS A 196 -0.67 -8.31 10.27
C CYS A 196 0.68 -8.48 10.97
N ALA A 197 0.88 -9.56 11.71
CA ALA A 197 2.16 -9.78 12.38
C ALA A 197 3.27 -10.13 11.38
N ALA A 198 2.98 -10.94 10.36
CA ALA A 198 3.91 -11.24 9.26
C ALA A 198 4.20 -9.98 8.45
N THR A 199 3.18 -9.24 8.07
CA THR A 199 3.28 -7.95 7.35
C THR A 199 4.17 -6.97 8.12
N LEU A 200 3.91 -6.74 9.40
CA LEU A 200 4.69 -5.80 10.20
C LEU A 200 6.13 -6.27 10.43
N ARG A 201 6.39 -7.60 10.56
CA ARG A 201 7.77 -8.12 10.60
C ARG A 201 8.53 -7.83 9.31
N GLU A 202 7.87 -8.01 8.17
CA GLU A 202 8.49 -7.70 6.88
C GLU A 202 8.78 -6.21 6.74
N VAL A 203 7.86 -5.35 7.19
CA VAL A 203 8.07 -3.90 7.23
C VAL A 203 9.22 -3.51 8.17
N LEU A 204 9.29 -4.11 9.35
CA LEU A 204 10.42 -3.88 10.28
C LEU A 204 11.76 -4.30 9.66
N ARG A 205 11.79 -5.37 8.86
CA ARG A 205 12.98 -5.76 8.10
C ARG A 205 13.42 -4.66 7.13
N MET A 206 12.46 -3.96 6.52
CA MET A 206 12.74 -2.88 5.56
C MET A 206 13.25 -1.60 6.21
N LEU A 207 12.84 -1.34 7.45
CA LEU A 207 13.13 -0.09 8.11
C LEU A 207 14.57 -0.01 8.59
N GLU A 208 15.15 1.17 8.47
CA GLU A 208 16.36 1.56 9.19
C GLU A 208 16.14 1.50 10.71
N PRO A 209 17.18 1.42 11.53
CA PRO A 209 17.03 1.29 13.00
C PRO A 209 16.19 2.37 13.69
N ARG A 210 16.03 3.53 13.06
CA ARG A 210 15.18 4.64 13.53
C ARG A 210 13.98 4.88 12.63
N GLY A 211 13.71 3.96 11.71
CA GLY A 211 12.57 4.02 10.81
C GLY A 211 11.25 3.95 11.57
N LYS A 212 10.21 4.42 10.95
CA LYS A 212 8.87 4.52 11.55
C LYS A 212 7.82 3.84 10.68
N ILE A 213 6.74 3.40 11.32
CA ILE A 213 5.52 2.93 10.65
C ILE A 213 4.43 3.97 10.93
N ALA A 214 3.72 4.37 9.89
CA ALA A 214 2.51 5.18 10.00
C ALA A 214 1.30 4.38 9.49
N ILE A 215 0.23 4.33 10.27
CA ILE A 215 -1.05 3.71 9.89
C ILE A 215 -2.09 4.84 9.86
N LEU A 216 -2.68 5.06 8.68
CA LEU A 216 -3.65 6.11 8.43
C LEU A 216 -4.92 5.49 7.85
N ASP A 217 -6.08 6.08 8.14
CA ASP A 217 -7.36 5.82 7.48
C ASP A 217 -7.79 4.33 7.43
N SER A 218 -7.22 3.49 8.33
CA SER A 218 -7.68 2.11 8.51
C SER A 218 -8.94 2.11 9.38
N PRO A 219 -9.93 1.23 9.11
CA PRO A 219 -11.11 1.08 9.95
C PRO A 219 -10.72 0.70 11.37
N MET A 220 -11.06 1.56 12.34
CA MET A 220 -10.81 1.33 13.76
C MET A 220 -12.12 1.12 14.49
N TYR A 221 -12.21 0.03 15.25
CA TYR A 221 -13.40 -0.31 16.04
C TYR A 221 -13.08 -0.41 17.53
N PRO A 222 -14.03 -0.02 18.42
CA PRO A 222 -13.79 -0.07 19.86
C PRO A 222 -13.67 -1.50 20.39
N SER A 223 -14.25 -2.49 19.71
CA SER A 223 -14.19 -3.90 20.09
C SER A 223 -14.15 -4.80 18.85
N ALA A 224 -13.66 -6.03 19.03
CA ALA A 224 -13.71 -7.04 17.98
C ALA A 224 -15.14 -7.37 17.54
N SER A 225 -16.10 -7.39 18.49
CA SER A 225 -17.50 -7.67 18.19
C SER A 225 -18.14 -6.62 17.29
N SER A 226 -17.87 -5.32 17.54
CA SER A 226 -18.40 -4.24 16.69
C SER A 226 -17.75 -4.24 15.29
N GLY A 227 -16.47 -4.58 15.20
CA GLY A 227 -15.80 -4.75 13.92
C GLY A 227 -16.35 -5.93 13.12
N MET A 228 -16.55 -7.09 13.74
CA MET A 228 -17.16 -8.26 13.09
C MET A 228 -18.60 -8.01 12.64
N GLN A 229 -19.37 -7.25 13.41
CA GLN A 229 -20.71 -6.84 12.97
C GLN A 229 -20.63 -6.05 11.65
N MET A 230 -19.73 -5.06 11.56
CA MET A 230 -19.52 -4.31 10.30
C MET A 230 -19.13 -5.24 9.15
N VAL A 231 -18.25 -6.23 9.38
CA VAL A 231 -17.84 -7.19 8.34
C VAL A 231 -19.08 -7.94 7.81
N HIS A 232 -19.89 -8.51 8.69
CA HIS A 232 -21.10 -9.25 8.31
C HIS A 232 -22.11 -8.34 7.55
N GLU A 233 -22.31 -7.11 8.01
CA GLU A 233 -23.20 -6.16 7.35
C GLU A 233 -22.70 -5.79 5.95
N ARG A 234 -21.39 -5.58 5.80
CA ARG A 234 -20.73 -5.31 4.51
C ARG A 234 -20.87 -6.50 3.56
N GLU A 235 -20.57 -7.72 4.01
CA GLU A 235 -20.68 -8.95 3.21
C GLU A 235 -22.12 -9.17 2.73
N ALA A 236 -23.09 -9.02 3.64
CA ALA A 236 -24.50 -9.14 3.30
C ALA A 236 -24.95 -8.06 2.30
N ARG A 237 -24.46 -6.83 2.44
CA ARG A 237 -24.69 -5.75 1.45
C ARG A 237 -24.09 -6.08 0.11
N PHE A 238 -22.83 -6.53 0.07
CA PHE A 238 -22.13 -6.84 -1.17
C PHE A 238 -22.78 -8.00 -1.90
N LEU A 239 -23.18 -9.04 -1.17
CA LEU A 239 -23.89 -10.18 -1.76
C LEU A 239 -25.21 -9.73 -2.43
N ARG A 240 -25.97 -8.83 -1.78
CA ARG A 240 -27.22 -8.28 -2.37
C ARG A 240 -26.96 -7.39 -3.56
N THR A 241 -25.88 -6.58 -3.52
CA THR A 241 -25.65 -5.54 -4.55
C THR A 241 -24.86 -6.04 -5.73
N TYR A 242 -23.87 -6.92 -5.49
CA TYR A 242 -22.91 -7.36 -6.50
C TYR A 242 -22.93 -8.86 -6.77
N GLY A 243 -23.66 -9.67 -5.97
CA GLY A 243 -23.75 -11.11 -6.12
C GLY A 243 -22.58 -11.89 -5.50
N PHE A 244 -21.69 -11.23 -4.76
CA PHE A 244 -20.57 -11.85 -4.01
C PHE A 244 -20.34 -11.11 -2.70
N ALA A 245 -19.78 -11.81 -1.68
CA ALA A 245 -19.57 -11.22 -0.35
C ALA A 245 -18.28 -10.40 -0.23
N SER A 246 -17.35 -10.49 -1.21
CA SER A 246 -16.01 -9.87 -1.15
C SER A 246 -15.16 -10.37 0.04
N ASP A 247 -15.21 -11.67 0.28
CA ASP A 247 -14.54 -12.41 1.35
C ASP A 247 -13.41 -13.31 0.84
N THR A 248 -12.96 -13.09 -0.38
CA THR A 248 -12.04 -13.97 -1.12
C THR A 248 -10.67 -14.10 -0.46
N LEU A 249 -10.19 -13.03 0.19
CA LEU A 249 -8.95 -13.05 0.94
C LEU A 249 -9.24 -12.94 2.43
N PRO A 250 -8.77 -13.89 3.25
CA PRO A 250 -8.77 -13.70 4.69
C PRO A 250 -7.93 -12.46 5.02
N SER A 251 -8.48 -11.54 5.79
CA SER A 251 -7.78 -10.32 6.17
C SER A 251 -8.22 -9.85 7.54
N GLU A 252 -7.52 -8.88 8.11
CA GLU A 252 -7.90 -8.29 9.41
C GLU A 252 -9.24 -7.55 9.31
N HIS A 253 -9.62 -7.05 8.13
CA HIS A 253 -10.84 -6.25 7.85
C HIS A 253 -10.94 -4.94 8.63
N PHE A 254 -10.50 -4.89 9.86
CA PHE A 254 -10.50 -3.73 10.76
C PHE A 254 -9.42 -3.87 11.83
N LEU A 255 -9.14 -2.80 12.53
CA LEU A 255 -8.24 -2.79 13.67
C LEU A 255 -8.98 -2.39 14.95
N THR A 256 -8.44 -2.77 16.10
CA THR A 256 -8.84 -2.28 17.42
C THR A 256 -7.61 -1.78 18.18
N GLU A 257 -7.80 -0.95 19.21
CA GLU A 257 -6.68 -0.54 20.07
C GLU A 257 -6.01 -1.77 20.73
N GLN A 258 -6.81 -2.75 21.15
CA GLN A 258 -6.28 -4.00 21.72
C GLN A 258 -5.43 -4.76 20.71
N ARG A 259 -5.89 -4.89 19.44
CA ARG A 259 -5.12 -5.56 18.39
C ARG A 259 -3.79 -4.87 18.13
N LEU A 260 -3.78 -3.53 18.09
CA LEU A 260 -2.53 -2.77 17.94
C LEU A 260 -1.60 -2.96 19.14
N ALA A 261 -2.13 -2.99 20.37
CA ALA A 261 -1.34 -3.25 21.56
C ALA A 261 -0.70 -4.65 21.53
N ASP A 262 -1.47 -5.67 21.13
CA ASP A 262 -0.98 -7.05 21.01
C ASP A 262 0.14 -7.18 19.95
N LEU A 263 -0.05 -6.54 18.79
CA LEU A 263 0.98 -6.45 17.74
C LEU A 263 2.22 -5.70 18.25
N GLY A 264 2.03 -4.59 18.98
CA GLY A 264 3.11 -3.83 19.59
C GLY A 264 3.94 -4.68 20.56
N ASN A 265 3.27 -5.40 21.45
CA ASN A 265 3.92 -6.30 22.41
C ASN A 265 4.68 -7.45 21.70
N THR A 266 4.04 -8.06 20.70
CA THR A 266 4.62 -9.20 19.96
C THR A 266 5.86 -8.81 19.16
N LEU A 267 5.86 -7.60 18.59
CA LEU A 267 6.88 -7.12 17.65
C LEU A 267 7.80 -6.05 18.25
N ASN A 268 7.64 -5.73 19.54
CA ASN A 268 8.35 -4.64 20.22
C ASN A 268 8.21 -3.29 19.50
N ILE A 269 6.99 -2.96 19.08
CA ILE A 269 6.64 -1.68 18.46
C ILE A 269 5.94 -0.81 19.49
N ALA A 270 6.43 0.40 19.71
CA ALA A 270 5.75 1.41 20.53
C ALA A 270 4.84 2.27 19.63
N TRP A 271 3.53 2.13 19.82
CA TRP A 271 2.55 2.93 19.09
C TRP A 271 2.32 4.28 19.77
N ARG A 272 2.20 5.31 18.94
CA ARG A 272 1.67 6.61 19.36
C ARG A 272 0.40 6.87 18.56
N VAL A 273 -0.72 6.94 19.24
CA VAL A 273 -2.01 7.26 18.63
C VAL A 273 -2.10 8.79 18.51
N GLY A 274 -2.28 9.29 17.30
CA GLY A 274 -2.61 10.70 17.04
C GLY A 274 -4.09 10.96 17.32
N GLU A 275 -4.45 12.23 17.63
CA GLU A 275 -5.85 12.58 17.75
C GLU A 275 -6.56 12.41 16.39
N PRO A 276 -7.69 11.68 16.36
CA PRO A 276 -8.45 11.52 15.14
C PRO A 276 -9.05 12.84 14.71
N PHE A 277 -9.11 13.08 13.39
CA PHE A 277 -9.85 14.22 12.85
C PHE A 277 -11.30 14.19 13.35
N ARG A 278 -11.76 15.25 13.98
CA ARG A 278 -13.08 15.33 14.67
C ARG A 278 -14.29 15.04 13.76
N GLY A 279 -14.13 15.05 12.44
CA GLY A 279 -15.14 14.66 11.44
C GLY A 279 -15.34 13.15 11.24
N TRP A 280 -14.40 12.33 11.69
CA TRP A 280 -14.38 10.88 11.43
C TRP A 280 -15.53 10.12 12.13
N ARG A 281 -16.00 10.61 13.27
CA ARG A 281 -17.10 10.00 14.02
C ARG A 281 -18.49 10.15 13.35
N ARG A 282 -18.61 10.87 12.24
CA ARG A 282 -19.88 11.09 11.52
C ARG A 282 -19.94 10.41 10.14
N ALA A 283 -18.86 9.78 9.69
CA ALA A 283 -18.73 9.19 8.35
C ALA A 283 -18.76 7.64 8.33
N LEU A 284 -19.02 7.01 9.48
CA LEU A 284 -19.20 5.54 9.62
C LEU A 284 -20.66 5.20 9.88
#